data_8b7391a62b6fb15171ae42a76a840ae3
#
_entry.id   8b7391a62b6fb15171ae42a76a840ae3
#
_cell.length_a   1.000
_cell.length_b   1.000
_cell.length_c   1.000
_cell.angle_alpha   90.00
_cell.angle_beta   90.00
_cell.angle_gamma   90.00
#
_symmetry.space_group_name_H-M   'P 1'
#
loop_
_entity.id
_entity.type
_entity.pdbx_description
1 polymer ?
#
loop_
_entity_poly.entity_id
_entity_poly.type
_entity_poly.pdbx_seq_one_letter_code
_entity_poly.pdbx_strand_id
1 'polypeptide(L)'
;MITPSTTNSVLRAGIFVLTLGTAFIHFQLNFPDPVFILNGLGYLALLAALYVPLPPLARYGNVARWVLAGYAAITILLWVLIGARTTIGYVDKVIEVALITLLLIEARGLRSSP
;
A
#
# COMPACT_ATOMS: atom_id res chain seq x y z
N MET A 1 1.07 9.80 26.62
CA MET A 1 2.15 10.08 25.65
C MET A 1 2.31 8.90 24.69
N ILE A 2 2.42 9.18 23.40
CA ILE A 2 2.56 8.12 22.39
C ILE A 2 4.03 7.69 22.34
N THR A 3 4.27 6.39 22.57
CA THR A 3 5.62 5.83 22.48
C THR A 3 5.99 5.54 21.02
N PRO A 4 7.29 5.39 20.68
CA PRO A 4 7.69 4.98 19.34
C PRO A 4 7.05 3.67 18.89
N SER A 5 6.90 2.68 19.80
CA SER A 5 6.27 1.41 19.42
C SER A 5 4.78 1.58 19.16
N THR A 6 4.09 2.47 19.89
CA THR A 6 2.69 2.81 19.60
C THR A 6 2.57 3.48 18.24
N THR A 7 3.45 4.43 17.92
CA THR A 7 3.47 5.09 16.62
C THR A 7 3.68 4.06 15.49
N ASN A 8 4.62 3.12 15.68
CA ASN A 8 4.88 2.08 14.69
C ASN A 8 3.66 1.18 14.50
N SER A 9 2.95 0.85 15.58
CA SER A 9 1.73 0.03 15.51
C SER A 9 0.62 0.76 14.75
N VAL A 10 0.46 2.06 15.00
CA VAL A 10 -0.54 2.87 14.30
C VAL A 10 -0.21 2.95 12.80
N LEU A 11 1.06 3.21 12.46
CA LEU A 11 1.49 3.25 11.06
C LEU A 11 1.22 1.92 10.36
N ARG A 12 1.60 0.83 11.01
CA ARG A 12 1.40 -0.51 10.44
C ARG A 12 -0.07 -0.81 10.22
N ALA A 13 -0.91 -0.49 11.22
CA ALA A 13 -2.35 -0.70 11.09
C ALA A 13 -2.93 0.14 9.95
N GLY A 14 -2.50 1.40 9.84
CA GLY A 14 -2.95 2.27 8.76
C GLY A 14 -2.55 1.75 7.39
N ILE A 15 -1.30 1.34 7.23
CA ILE A 15 -0.81 0.76 5.98
C ILE A 15 -1.61 -0.50 5.63
N PHE A 16 -1.84 -1.36 6.62
CA PHE A 16 -2.58 -2.60 6.42
C PHE A 16 -4.01 -2.31 5.94
N VAL A 17 -4.71 -1.44 6.65
CA VAL A 17 -6.10 -1.11 6.33
C VAL A 17 -6.21 -0.43 4.95
N LEU A 18 -5.33 0.53 4.67
CA LEU A 18 -5.36 1.24 3.39
C LEU A 18 -5.04 0.30 2.23
N THR A 19 -4.08 -0.61 2.41
CA THR A 19 -3.74 -1.57 1.36
C THR A 19 -4.89 -2.52 1.10
N LEU A 20 -5.55 -3.02 2.15
CA LEU A 20 -6.73 -3.86 1.99
C LEU A 20 -7.85 -3.09 1.29
N GLY A 21 -8.03 -1.81 1.64
CA GLY A 21 -9.04 -0.96 1.03
C GLY A 21 -8.83 -0.80 -0.46
N THR A 22 -7.61 -0.43 -0.87
CA THR A 22 -7.33 -0.26 -2.30
C THR A 22 -7.39 -1.59 -3.06
N ALA A 23 -6.93 -2.68 -2.44
CA ALA A 23 -7.03 -4.01 -3.06
C ALA A 23 -8.49 -4.38 -3.31
N PHE A 24 -9.35 -4.17 -2.31
CA PHE A 24 -10.78 -4.47 -2.43
C PHE A 24 -11.43 -3.64 -3.52
N ILE A 25 -11.12 -2.35 -3.59
CA ILE A 25 -11.65 -1.48 -4.63
C ILE A 25 -11.23 -1.97 -6.00
N HIS A 26 -9.98 -2.39 -6.17
CA HIS A 26 -9.50 -2.92 -7.44
C HIS A 26 -10.20 -4.22 -7.82
N PHE A 27 -10.50 -5.08 -6.86
CA PHE A 27 -11.27 -6.30 -7.15
C PHE A 27 -12.68 -5.97 -7.65
N GLN A 28 -13.30 -4.95 -7.09
CA GLN A 28 -14.69 -4.62 -7.43
C GLN A 28 -14.83 -3.73 -8.66
N LEU A 29 -13.85 -2.87 -8.92
CA LEU A 29 -14.00 -1.72 -9.81
C LEU A 29 -14.49 -2.10 -11.20
N ASN A 30 -13.91 -3.07 -11.84
CA ASN A 30 -14.34 -3.55 -13.16
C ASN A 30 -14.36 -5.07 -13.18
N PHE A 31 -14.88 -5.66 -12.10
CA PHE A 31 -15.00 -7.10 -12.05
C PHE A 31 -15.86 -7.59 -13.23
N PRO A 32 -15.44 -8.61 -13.98
CA PRO A 32 -14.31 -9.50 -13.73
C PRO A 32 -13.04 -9.17 -14.55
N ASP A 33 -12.69 -7.90 -14.72
CA ASP A 33 -11.54 -7.51 -15.53
C ASP A 33 -10.24 -8.06 -14.90
N PRO A 34 -9.48 -8.90 -15.65
CA PRO A 34 -8.27 -9.51 -15.09
C PRO A 34 -7.20 -8.51 -14.65
N VAL A 35 -7.10 -7.36 -15.32
CA VAL A 35 -6.10 -6.34 -14.97
C VAL A 35 -6.36 -5.80 -13.57
N PHE A 36 -7.61 -5.51 -13.25
CA PHE A 36 -7.98 -5.00 -11.93
C PHE A 36 -7.83 -6.06 -10.84
N ILE A 37 -8.17 -7.30 -11.17
CA ILE A 37 -7.98 -8.41 -10.22
C ILE A 37 -6.50 -8.61 -9.93
N LEU A 38 -5.65 -8.61 -10.96
CA LEU A 38 -4.20 -8.76 -10.79
C LEU A 38 -3.61 -7.59 -10.00
N ASN A 39 -4.11 -6.38 -10.23
CA ASN A 39 -3.66 -5.21 -9.47
C ASN A 39 -3.96 -5.36 -7.99
N GLY A 40 -5.18 -5.80 -7.65
CA GLY A 40 -5.55 -6.04 -6.25
C GLY A 40 -4.71 -7.14 -5.61
N LEU A 41 -4.48 -8.23 -6.34
CA LEU A 41 -3.62 -9.32 -5.87
C LEU A 41 -2.19 -8.84 -5.64
N GLY A 42 -1.68 -7.96 -6.49
CA GLY A 42 -0.35 -7.37 -6.31
C GLY A 42 -0.24 -6.58 -5.01
N TYR A 43 -1.26 -5.80 -4.67
CA TYR A 43 -1.30 -5.09 -3.39
C TYR A 43 -1.25 -6.06 -2.21
N LEU A 44 -2.04 -7.14 -2.27
CA LEU A 44 -2.07 -8.12 -1.18
C LEU A 44 -0.75 -8.86 -1.05
N ALA A 45 -0.13 -9.22 -2.18
CA ALA A 45 1.16 -9.89 -2.16
C ALA A 45 2.25 -9.01 -1.55
N LEU A 46 2.28 -7.73 -1.91
CA LEU A 46 3.27 -6.80 -1.36
C LEU A 46 3.02 -6.52 0.12
N LEU A 47 1.76 -6.44 0.54
CA LEU A 47 1.44 -6.30 1.95
C LEU A 47 1.93 -7.50 2.74
N ALA A 48 1.72 -8.71 2.21
CA ALA A 48 2.22 -9.93 2.84
C ALA A 48 3.74 -9.93 2.92
N ALA A 49 4.42 -9.55 1.84
CA ALA A 49 5.88 -9.48 1.83
C ALA A 49 6.41 -8.48 2.85
N LEU A 50 5.64 -7.42 3.11
CA LEU A 50 6.06 -6.38 4.05
C LEU A 50 5.94 -6.83 5.51
N TYR A 51 4.87 -7.54 5.85
CA TYR A 51 4.55 -7.78 7.27
C TYR A 51 4.54 -9.23 7.71
N VAL A 52 4.53 -10.21 6.77
CA VAL A 52 4.58 -11.62 7.18
C VAL A 52 5.97 -11.94 7.73
N PRO A 53 6.08 -12.42 8.97
CA PRO A 53 7.38 -12.62 9.62
C PRO A 53 8.05 -13.95 9.26
N LEU A 54 8.04 -14.32 7.99
CA LEU A 54 8.76 -15.50 7.51
C LEU A 54 10.21 -15.13 7.27
N PRO A 55 11.18 -15.94 7.72
CA PRO A 55 12.60 -15.59 7.60
C PRO A 55 13.05 -15.16 6.21
N PRO A 56 12.65 -15.83 5.11
CA PRO A 56 13.06 -15.36 3.79
C PRO A 56 12.50 -14.00 3.42
N LEU A 57 11.27 -13.67 3.89
CA LEU A 57 10.61 -12.39 3.58
C LEU A 57 11.03 -11.28 4.51
N ALA A 58 11.33 -11.60 5.77
CA ALA A 58 11.65 -10.59 6.78
C ALA A 58 12.85 -9.72 6.39
N ARG A 59 13.84 -10.31 5.72
CA ARG A 59 15.05 -9.59 5.31
C ARG A 59 14.77 -8.56 4.21
N TYR A 60 13.64 -8.70 3.50
CA TYR A 60 13.29 -7.83 2.38
C TYR A 60 12.18 -6.84 2.74
N GLY A 61 11.87 -6.69 4.03
CA GLY A 61 10.79 -5.80 4.45
C GLY A 61 10.95 -4.37 3.94
N ASN A 62 12.17 -3.83 4.00
CA ASN A 62 12.42 -2.48 3.52
C ASN A 62 12.26 -2.38 1.99
N VAL A 63 12.73 -3.39 1.26
CA VAL A 63 12.54 -3.45 -0.19
C VAL A 63 11.06 -3.52 -0.52
N ALA A 64 10.29 -4.37 0.18
CA ALA A 64 8.86 -4.50 -0.03
C ALA A 64 8.13 -3.18 0.21
N ARG A 65 8.56 -2.43 1.21
CA ARG A 65 7.97 -1.11 1.52
C ARG A 65 8.13 -0.14 0.36
N TRP A 66 9.34 -0.04 -0.20
CA TRP A 66 9.59 0.84 -1.33
C TRP A 66 8.90 0.35 -2.60
N VAL A 67 8.84 -0.96 -2.81
CA VAL A 67 8.13 -1.53 -3.96
C VAL A 67 6.63 -1.23 -3.85
N LEU A 68 6.05 -1.38 -2.66
CA LEU A 68 4.63 -1.07 -2.46
C LEU A 68 4.35 0.42 -2.72
N ALA A 69 5.21 1.31 -2.23
CA ALA A 69 5.06 2.75 -2.49
C ALA A 69 5.15 3.05 -3.98
N GLY A 70 6.12 2.46 -4.68
CA GLY A 70 6.27 2.63 -6.12
C GLY A 70 5.10 2.05 -6.90
N TYR A 71 4.60 0.89 -6.46
CA TYR A 71 3.44 0.23 -7.04
C TYR A 71 2.22 1.15 -6.98
N ALA A 72 1.95 1.73 -5.80
CA ALA A 72 0.83 2.66 -5.65
C ALA A 72 1.04 3.92 -6.50
N ALA A 73 2.26 4.44 -6.57
CA ALA A 73 2.56 5.63 -7.39
C ALA A 73 2.31 5.36 -8.86
N ILE A 74 2.71 4.19 -9.36
CA ILE A 74 2.48 3.82 -10.76
C ILE A 74 0.98 3.66 -11.02
N THR A 75 0.25 3.06 -10.08
CA THR A 75 -1.20 2.91 -10.20
C THR A 75 -1.88 4.28 -10.31
N ILE A 76 -1.46 5.25 -9.50
CA ILE A 76 -1.98 6.61 -9.58
C ILE A 76 -1.65 7.25 -10.94
N LEU A 77 -0.41 7.10 -11.39
CA LEU A 77 0.01 7.66 -12.67
C LEU A 77 -0.83 7.11 -13.84
N LEU A 78 -1.04 5.79 -13.86
CA LEU A 78 -1.86 5.17 -14.88
C LEU A 78 -3.30 5.69 -14.83
N TRP A 79 -3.85 5.89 -13.65
CA TRP A 79 -5.19 6.44 -13.51
C TRP A 79 -5.24 7.89 -14.04
N VAL A 80 -4.23 8.69 -13.76
CA VAL A 80 -4.16 10.07 -14.28
C VAL A 80 -4.16 10.08 -15.80
N LEU A 81 -3.44 9.14 -16.41
CA LEU A 81 -3.25 9.10 -17.86
C LEU A 81 -4.45 8.48 -18.59
N ILE A 82 -5.00 7.39 -18.08
CA ILE A 82 -5.98 6.59 -18.80
C ILE A 82 -7.16 6.12 -17.96
N GLY A 83 -7.21 6.46 -16.68
CA GLY A 83 -8.26 5.96 -15.79
C GLY A 83 -9.56 6.73 -15.88
N ALA A 84 -10.66 6.05 -15.52
CA ALA A 84 -11.98 6.68 -15.47
C ALA A 84 -12.10 7.61 -14.27
N ARG A 85 -12.74 8.76 -14.46
CA ARG A 85 -12.92 9.78 -13.42
C ARG A 85 -14.22 9.51 -12.64
N THR A 86 -14.30 8.38 -11.98
CA THR A 86 -15.46 8.02 -11.16
C THR A 86 -15.23 8.39 -9.71
N THR A 87 -16.32 8.51 -8.94
CA THR A 87 -16.20 8.79 -7.50
C THR A 87 -15.36 7.76 -6.79
N ILE A 88 -15.61 6.48 -7.07
CA ILE A 88 -14.82 5.41 -6.43
C ILE A 88 -13.36 5.46 -6.85
N GLY A 89 -13.08 5.87 -8.08
CA GLY A 89 -11.71 6.07 -8.55
C GLY A 89 -10.98 7.15 -7.76
N TYR A 90 -11.64 8.27 -7.49
CA TYR A 90 -11.05 9.34 -6.67
C TYR A 90 -10.84 8.88 -5.23
N VAL A 91 -11.81 8.15 -4.65
CA VAL A 91 -11.66 7.60 -3.30
C VAL A 91 -10.45 6.68 -3.23
N ASP A 92 -10.29 5.81 -4.22
CA ASP A 92 -9.15 4.91 -4.30
C ASP A 92 -7.83 5.69 -4.36
N LYS A 93 -7.78 6.78 -5.14
CA LYS A 93 -6.55 7.58 -5.25
C LYS A 93 -6.20 8.26 -3.94
N VAL A 94 -7.19 8.75 -3.20
CA VAL A 94 -6.96 9.31 -1.87
C VAL A 94 -6.37 8.24 -0.95
N ILE A 95 -6.92 7.03 -0.98
CA ILE A 95 -6.39 5.91 -0.20
C ILE A 95 -4.94 5.62 -0.58
N GLU A 96 -4.64 5.58 -1.88
CA GLU A 96 -3.29 5.27 -2.36
C GLU A 96 -2.29 6.36 -1.98
N VAL A 97 -2.68 7.64 -2.07
CA VAL A 97 -1.80 8.74 -1.65
C VAL A 97 -1.53 8.66 -0.14
N ALA A 98 -2.57 8.38 0.65
CA ALA A 98 -2.39 8.20 2.09
C ALA A 98 -1.47 7.01 2.39
N LEU A 99 -1.63 5.92 1.64
CA LEU A 99 -0.77 4.73 1.80
C LEU A 99 0.69 5.08 1.53
N ILE A 100 0.98 5.76 0.43
CA ILE A 100 2.34 6.18 0.11
C ILE A 100 2.91 7.04 1.22
N THR A 101 2.13 7.99 1.72
CA THR A 101 2.57 8.86 2.80
C THR A 101 2.96 8.07 4.05
N LEU A 102 2.12 7.11 4.46
CA LEU A 102 2.42 6.29 5.62
C LEU A 102 3.65 5.41 5.39
N LEU A 103 3.81 4.87 4.19
CA LEU A 103 4.99 4.05 3.87
C LEU A 103 6.28 4.87 3.94
N LEU A 104 6.25 6.11 3.48
CA LEU A 104 7.42 6.99 3.56
C LEU A 104 7.73 7.37 5.00
N ILE A 105 6.71 7.61 5.81
CA ILE A 105 6.91 7.90 7.24
C ILE A 105 7.52 6.69 7.94
N GLU A 106 7.01 5.50 7.65
CA GLU A 106 7.55 4.27 8.24
C GLU A 106 9.01 4.05 7.81
N ALA A 107 9.32 4.28 6.54
CA ALA A 107 10.68 4.14 6.03
C ALA A 107 11.63 5.12 6.72
N ARG A 108 11.20 6.35 6.93
CA ARG A 108 12.00 7.36 7.63
C ARG A 108 12.27 6.97 9.08
N GLY A 109 11.24 6.46 9.76
CA GLY A 109 11.38 6.03 11.14
C GLY A 109 12.41 4.93 11.30
N LEU A 110 12.42 3.98 10.37
CA LEU A 110 13.40 2.90 10.38
C LEU A 110 14.82 3.40 10.10
N ARG A 111 14.94 4.39 9.22
CA ARG A 111 16.26 4.95 8.88
C ARG A 111 16.84 5.80 10.01
N SER A 112 16.00 6.42 10.80
CA SER A 112 16.45 7.26 11.91
C SER A 112 16.61 6.49 13.22
N SER A 113 16.21 5.21 13.24
CA SER A 113 16.42 4.37 14.43
C SER A 113 17.89 4.00 14.58
N PRO A 114 18.43 4.09 15.80
CA PRO A 114 19.80 3.65 16.06
C PRO A 114 19.96 2.16 15.83
#